data_6e932063bfeb0de2bff2a91a224fcdd3
#
_entry.id   6e932063bfeb0de2bff2a91a224fcdd3
#
_cell.length_a   1.000
_cell.length_b   1.000
_cell.length_c   1.000
_cell.angle_alpha   90.00
_cell.angle_beta   90.00
_cell.angle_gamma   90.00
#
_symmetry.space_group_name_H-M   'P 1'
#
loop_
_entity.id
_entity.type
_entity.pdbx_description
1 polymer ?
#
loop_
_entity_poly.entity_id
_entity_poly.type
_entity_poly.pdbx_seq_one_letter_code
_entity_poly.pdbx_strand_id
1 'polypeptide(L)'
;SGGPDISVYTVISMRHLLTEKKATSNSIKIALMSNPEKPYPLNTASTQAGQMMAVFPATGIAVRGGGNLTLNEESPIVKKFVAEYTIG
;
A
#
# COMPACT_ATOMS: atom_id res chain seq x y z
N SER A 1 -8.02 12.96 15.67
CA SER A 1 -8.42 11.69 15.11
C SER A 1 -8.26 10.61 16.16
N GLY A 2 -9.11 9.69 16.17
CA GLY A 2 -9.08 8.64 17.17
C GLY A 2 -8.29 7.43 16.78
N GLY A 3 -7.62 7.44 15.67
CA GLY A 3 -6.91 6.27 15.20
C GLY A 3 -5.44 6.52 15.01
N PRO A 4 -4.66 5.47 14.79
CA PRO A 4 -3.26 5.65 14.42
C PRO A 4 -3.18 6.37 13.08
N ASP A 5 -2.22 7.26 12.98
CA ASP A 5 -2.01 7.96 11.73
C ASP A 5 -1.42 7.02 10.71
N ILE A 6 -2.05 6.95 9.55
CA ILE A 6 -1.53 6.17 8.43
C ILE A 6 -0.81 7.16 7.52
N SER A 7 0.44 6.88 7.20
CA SER A 7 1.20 7.76 6.33
C SER A 7 0.60 7.81 4.93
N VAL A 8 0.84 8.93 4.25
CA VAL A 8 0.39 9.09 2.87
C VAL A 8 0.94 7.97 1.98
N TYR A 9 2.17 7.57 2.24
CA TYR A 9 2.78 6.48 1.48
C TYR A 9 1.99 5.19 1.62
N THR A 10 1.55 4.89 2.84
CA THR A 10 0.75 3.69 3.10
C THR A 10 -0.60 3.78 2.40
N VAL A 11 -1.26 4.93 2.45
CA VAL A 11 -2.56 5.11 1.80
C VAL A 11 -2.45 4.89 0.29
N ILE A 12 -1.46 5.49 -0.34
CA ILE A 12 -1.25 5.33 -1.79
C ILE A 12 -0.98 3.87 -2.13
N SER A 13 -0.10 3.24 -1.36
CA SER A 13 0.27 1.84 -1.60
C SER A 13 -0.90 0.90 -1.38
N MET A 14 -1.71 1.14 -0.34
CA MET A 14 -2.90 0.34 -0.07
C MET A 14 -3.93 0.48 -1.19
N ARG A 15 -4.14 1.69 -1.68
CA ARG A 15 -5.07 1.91 -2.79
C ARG A 15 -4.62 1.18 -4.04
N HIS A 16 -3.32 1.22 -4.31
CA HIS A 16 -2.76 0.49 -5.43
C HIS A 16 -2.99 -1.02 -5.27
N LEU A 17 -2.71 -1.55 -4.09
CA LEU A 17 -2.90 -2.96 -3.81
C LEU A 17 -4.38 -3.36 -3.93
N LEU A 18 -5.28 -2.52 -3.43
CA LEU A 18 -6.71 -2.78 -3.52
C LEU A 18 -7.20 -2.80 -4.97
N THR A 19 -6.68 -1.87 -5.77
CA THR A 19 -7.10 -1.76 -7.17
C THR A 19 -6.59 -2.93 -8.00
N GLU A 20 -5.32 -3.29 -7.85
CA GLU A 20 -4.68 -4.30 -8.67
C GLU A 20 -4.76 -5.70 -8.07
N LYS A 21 -5.10 -5.81 -6.78
CA LYS A 21 -5.16 -7.06 -6.02
C LYS A 21 -3.79 -7.69 -5.79
N LYS A 22 -2.74 -7.11 -6.32
CA LYS A 22 -1.36 -7.55 -6.15
C LYS A 22 -0.44 -6.35 -6.33
N ALA A 23 0.78 -6.47 -5.85
CA ALA A 23 1.76 -5.40 -5.98
C ALA A 23 3.17 -5.96 -5.95
N THR A 24 4.09 -5.22 -6.54
CA THR A 24 5.52 -5.48 -6.44
C THR A 24 6.18 -4.21 -5.91
N SER A 25 7.45 -4.30 -5.53
CA SER A 25 8.15 -3.08 -5.10
C SER A 25 8.18 -2.06 -6.23
N ASN A 26 8.36 -2.52 -7.47
CA ASN A 26 8.37 -1.62 -8.62
C ASN A 26 7.01 -0.97 -8.86
N SER A 27 5.92 -1.74 -8.74
CA SER A 27 4.59 -1.18 -8.98
C SER A 27 4.21 -0.17 -7.90
N ILE A 28 4.60 -0.43 -6.64
CA ILE A 28 4.36 0.52 -5.56
C ILE A 28 5.19 1.79 -5.79
N LYS A 29 6.44 1.62 -6.19
CA LYS A 29 7.31 2.75 -6.50
C LYS A 29 6.70 3.63 -7.58
N ILE A 30 6.21 3.02 -8.65
CA ILE A 30 5.58 3.76 -9.74
C ILE A 30 4.32 4.47 -9.26
N ALA A 31 3.52 3.81 -8.42
CA ALA A 31 2.32 4.42 -7.88
C ALA A 31 2.65 5.68 -7.07
N LEU A 32 3.71 5.62 -6.26
CA LEU A 32 4.14 6.78 -5.48
C LEU A 32 4.66 7.90 -6.38
N MET A 33 5.42 7.55 -7.41
CA MET A 33 5.97 8.54 -8.32
C MET A 33 4.90 9.18 -9.20
N SER A 34 3.81 8.47 -9.43
CA SER A 34 2.73 8.92 -10.32
C SER A 34 1.56 9.55 -9.57
N ASN A 35 1.68 9.69 -8.26
CA ASN A 35 0.57 10.23 -7.46
C ASN A 35 0.23 11.64 -7.96
N PRO A 36 -1.03 11.87 -8.40
CA PRO A 36 -1.37 13.17 -9.00
C PRO A 36 -1.34 14.33 -8.03
N GLU A 37 -1.63 14.09 -6.75
CA GLU A 37 -1.63 15.16 -5.76
C GLU A 37 -0.24 15.58 -5.34
N LYS A 38 0.67 14.61 -5.21
CA LYS A 38 2.04 14.88 -4.81
C LYS A 38 2.93 13.74 -5.30
N PRO A 39 3.47 13.85 -6.51
CA PRO A 39 4.39 12.84 -7.00
C PRO A 39 5.68 12.86 -6.17
N TYR A 40 6.12 11.69 -5.76
CA TYR A 40 7.31 11.57 -4.94
C TYR A 40 8.53 11.30 -5.80
N PRO A 41 9.71 11.80 -5.40
CA PRO A 41 10.93 11.53 -6.17
C PRO A 41 11.33 10.05 -6.07
N LEU A 42 12.16 9.63 -7.01
CA LEU A 42 12.57 8.23 -7.10
C LEU A 42 13.15 7.69 -5.79
N ASN A 43 14.00 8.47 -5.13
CA ASN A 43 14.62 8.02 -3.88
C ASN A 43 13.59 7.70 -2.81
N THR A 44 12.66 8.63 -2.61
CA THR A 44 11.60 8.46 -1.62
C THR A 44 10.70 7.29 -2.00
N ALA A 45 10.29 7.23 -3.26
CA ALA A 45 9.40 6.18 -3.74
C ALA A 45 10.04 4.80 -3.57
N SER A 46 11.32 4.67 -3.91
CA SER A 46 12.04 3.40 -3.77
C SER A 46 12.12 2.96 -2.32
N THR A 47 12.47 3.89 -1.42
CA THR A 47 12.58 3.59 0.01
C THR A 47 11.24 3.15 0.57
N GLN A 48 10.20 3.89 0.27
CA GLN A 48 8.87 3.59 0.81
C GLN A 48 8.30 2.29 0.22
N ALA A 49 8.54 2.05 -1.07
CA ALA A 49 8.12 0.80 -1.69
C ALA A 49 8.77 -0.39 -0.98
N GLY A 50 10.08 -0.30 -0.70
CA GLY A 50 10.76 -1.35 0.03
C GLY A 50 10.17 -1.59 1.41
N GLN A 51 9.82 -0.51 2.12
CA GLN A 51 9.19 -0.63 3.43
C GLN A 51 7.82 -1.31 3.33
N MET A 52 7.02 -0.96 2.34
CA MET A 52 5.70 -1.56 2.16
C MET A 52 5.80 -3.04 1.85
N MET A 53 6.81 -3.44 1.06
CA MET A 53 7.03 -4.85 0.76
C MET A 53 7.33 -5.67 2.01
N ALA A 54 7.90 -5.04 3.04
CA ALA A 54 8.17 -5.71 4.31
C ALA A 54 6.98 -5.61 5.28
N VAL A 55 6.35 -4.45 5.34
CA VAL A 55 5.28 -4.16 6.30
C VAL A 55 3.99 -4.88 5.96
N PHE A 56 3.59 -4.89 4.70
CA PHE A 56 2.31 -5.46 4.31
C PHE A 56 2.20 -6.96 4.63
N PRO A 57 3.19 -7.80 4.32
CA PRO A 57 3.08 -9.20 4.75
C PRO A 57 3.24 -9.37 6.26
N ALA A 58 4.03 -8.52 6.91
CA ALA A 58 4.22 -8.63 8.36
C ALA A 58 2.94 -8.30 9.13
N THR A 59 2.09 -7.42 8.59
CA THR A 59 0.85 -7.02 9.25
C THR A 59 -0.37 -7.81 8.75
N GLY A 60 -0.17 -8.72 7.81
CA GLY A 60 -1.26 -9.52 7.28
C GLY A 60 -2.10 -8.83 6.21
N ILE A 61 -1.71 -7.62 5.79
CA ILE A 61 -2.41 -6.89 4.72
C ILE A 61 -2.28 -7.64 3.39
N ALA A 62 -1.14 -8.27 3.18
CA ALA A 62 -0.87 -8.99 1.94
C ALA A 62 -0.11 -10.27 2.25
N VAL A 63 -0.08 -11.16 1.27
CA VAL A 63 0.66 -12.41 1.35
C VAL A 63 1.81 -12.34 0.35
N ARG A 64 3.01 -12.59 0.83
CA ARG A 64 4.20 -12.58 -0.04
C ARG A 64 4.33 -13.90 -0.78
N GLY A 65 4.60 -13.82 -2.06
CA GLY A 65 4.86 -15.01 -2.87
C GLY A 65 5.57 -14.63 -4.16
N GLY A 66 6.70 -15.26 -4.42
CA GLY A 66 7.40 -15.11 -5.69
C GLY A 66 7.80 -13.68 -6.03
N GLY A 67 8.13 -12.86 -5.02
CA GLY A 67 8.50 -11.47 -5.24
C GLY A 67 7.33 -10.51 -5.36
N ASN A 68 6.11 -11.03 -5.30
CA ASN A 68 4.89 -10.23 -5.37
C ASN A 68 4.18 -10.25 -4.03
N LEU A 69 3.34 -9.25 -3.82
CA LEU A 69 2.38 -9.26 -2.72
C LEU A 69 0.99 -9.44 -3.30
N THR A 70 0.21 -10.33 -2.70
CA THR A 70 -1.19 -10.54 -3.07
C THR A 70 -2.06 -10.00 -1.95
N LEU A 71 -3.07 -9.22 -2.30
CA LEU A 71 -3.97 -8.64 -1.31
C LEU A 71 -4.65 -9.74 -0.49
N ASN A 72 -4.63 -9.59 0.82
CA ASN A 72 -5.35 -10.48 1.73
C ASN A 72 -6.71 -9.84 2.04
N GLU A 73 -7.74 -10.22 1.31
CA GLU A 73 -9.06 -9.63 1.44
C GLU A 73 -9.74 -10.02 2.75
N GLU A 74 -9.19 -11.01 3.46
CA GLU A 74 -9.70 -11.42 4.77
C GLU A 74 -9.12 -10.61 5.92
N SER A 75 -8.12 -9.81 5.67
CA SER A 75 -7.46 -9.03 6.71
C SER A 75 -8.41 -8.01 7.32
N PRO A 76 -8.56 -7.96 8.64
CA PRO A 76 -9.37 -6.92 9.28
C PRO A 76 -8.83 -5.52 9.03
N ILE A 77 -7.52 -5.38 8.86
CA ILE A 77 -6.91 -4.09 8.54
C ILE A 77 -7.35 -3.64 7.15
N VAL A 78 -7.34 -4.55 6.19
CA VAL A 78 -7.78 -4.25 4.82
C VAL A 78 -9.26 -3.86 4.81
N LYS A 79 -10.09 -4.62 5.53
CA LYS A 79 -11.52 -4.34 5.60
C LYS A 79 -11.79 -2.97 6.21
N LYS A 80 -11.05 -2.63 7.26
CA LYS A 80 -11.20 -1.33 7.91
C LYS A 80 -10.75 -0.21 6.99
N PHE A 81 -9.66 -0.40 6.28
CA PHE A 81 -9.17 0.59 5.33
C PHE A 81 -10.20 0.85 4.23
N VAL A 82 -10.77 -0.20 3.68
CA VAL A 82 -11.80 -0.07 2.64
C VAL A 82 -12.99 0.72 3.17
N ALA A 83 -13.42 0.43 4.39
CA ALA A 83 -14.55 1.12 4.98
C ALA A 83 -14.26 2.61 5.19
N GLU A 84 -13.04 2.97 5.54
CA GLU A 84 -12.69 4.36 5.85
C GLU A 84 -12.30 5.18 4.62
N TYR A 85 -11.71 4.55 3.61
CA TYR A 85 -11.08 5.30 2.53
C TYR A 85 -11.70 5.10 1.15
N THR A 86 -12.60 4.15 1.00
CA THR A 86 -13.22 3.89 -0.30
C THR A 86 -14.71 4.15 -0.34
N ILE A 87 -15.32 4.41 0.79
CA ILE A 87 -16.71 4.82 0.84
C ILE A 87 -16.72 6.31 0.61
N GLY A 88 -16.85 6.71 -0.56
CA GLY A 88 -16.78 8.11 -0.91
C GLY A 88 -17.83 8.94 -0.25
#